data_ea3d8a21d4b283fa33352454b8daaccf
#
_entry.id   ea3d8a21d4b283fa33352454b8daaccf
#
_cell.length_a   1.000
_cell.length_b   1.000
_cell.length_c   1.000
_cell.angle_alpha   90.00
_cell.angle_beta   90.00
_cell.angle_gamma   90.00
#
_symmetry.space_group_name_H-M   'P 1'
#
loop_
_entity.id
_entity.type
_entity.pdbx_description
1 polymer ?
#
loop_
_entity_poly.entity_id
_entity_poly.type
_entity_poly.pdbx_seq_one_letter_code
_entity_poly.pdbx_strand_id
1 'polypeptide(L)'
;MVLIEFRFPYILFLYIPFFLILFIDIVRSKKIKILSNTPENIKKVLFEKIDLKKAKIKQNLILLSVSILIFAASGPQIGIRLAPVDRKGLDLVFCIDVSSSMRGTDIKPTRLDKSKFEVSQMIQNLKGDRVAIIVFAGSSHLYLPLTTDYEAAHLFLDQIDTNMIPTQGTALSSAIETGLSAFSEDDSKYKVLILITDGEDHEGEAISLARQASKRGMIIHTIGVGTIAGSLIPNINSSGITEYKKDSSGKLVTSQLNEKILEEIAEAGRGAFIRFNNKPANYKNILNQIDSMEKRTVKSHVYSEFEEQYQKFGILSLCLMITSMLISTRKN
;
A
#
# COMPACT_ATOMS: atom_id res chain seq x y z
N MET A 1 -15.08 -17.57 -6.38
CA MET A 1 -16.08 -17.27 -7.41
C MET A 1 -15.46 -16.19 -8.30
N VAL A 2 -15.09 -16.52 -9.55
CA VAL A 2 -14.48 -15.53 -10.45
C VAL A 2 -15.59 -14.61 -10.91
N LEU A 3 -15.67 -13.41 -10.34
CA LEU A 3 -16.58 -12.36 -10.81
C LEU A 3 -15.98 -11.79 -12.10
N ILE A 4 -16.72 -11.95 -13.21
CA ILE A 4 -16.39 -11.29 -14.48
C ILE A 4 -17.06 -9.92 -14.43
N GLU A 5 -16.27 -8.86 -14.45
CA GLU A 5 -16.75 -7.50 -14.62
C GLU A 5 -16.60 -7.07 -16.08
N PHE A 6 -17.41 -6.12 -16.52
CA PHE A 6 -17.37 -5.58 -17.87
C PHE A 6 -17.08 -4.09 -17.81
N ARG A 7 -16.06 -3.65 -18.54
CA ARG A 7 -15.71 -2.22 -18.61
C ARG A 7 -16.82 -1.39 -19.26
N PHE A 8 -17.47 -1.97 -20.29
CA PHE A 8 -18.51 -1.31 -21.07
C PHE A 8 -19.76 -2.20 -21.17
N PRO A 9 -20.50 -2.42 -20.07
CA PRO A 9 -21.63 -3.37 -20.06
C PRO A 9 -22.76 -3.00 -21.04
N TYR A 10 -22.89 -1.72 -21.39
CA TYR A 10 -23.89 -1.26 -22.35
C TYR A 10 -23.66 -1.80 -23.78
N ILE A 11 -22.45 -2.20 -24.14
CA ILE A 11 -22.16 -2.83 -25.45
C ILE A 11 -22.86 -4.17 -25.59
N LEU A 12 -23.15 -4.86 -24.48
CA LEU A 12 -23.91 -6.11 -24.52
C LEU A 12 -25.34 -5.92 -25.05
N PHE A 13 -25.91 -4.71 -25.03
CA PHE A 13 -27.19 -4.43 -25.67
C PHE A 13 -27.15 -4.61 -27.21
N LEU A 14 -25.96 -4.62 -27.83
CA LEU A 14 -25.83 -4.96 -29.26
C LEU A 14 -26.21 -6.40 -29.58
N TYR A 15 -26.29 -7.27 -28.58
CA TYR A 15 -26.86 -8.61 -28.79
C TYR A 15 -28.36 -8.57 -29.12
N ILE A 16 -29.11 -7.54 -28.74
CA ILE A 16 -30.54 -7.40 -29.06
C ILE A 16 -30.73 -7.30 -30.57
N PRO A 17 -30.19 -6.31 -31.31
CA PRO A 17 -30.29 -6.25 -32.75
C PRO A 17 -29.62 -7.46 -33.44
N PHE A 18 -28.53 -7.99 -32.89
CA PHE A 18 -27.86 -9.18 -33.42
C PHE A 18 -28.82 -10.40 -33.44
N PHE A 19 -29.46 -10.72 -32.31
CA PHE A 19 -30.42 -11.81 -32.22
C PHE A 19 -31.69 -11.53 -33.03
N LEU A 20 -32.12 -10.28 -33.16
CA LEU A 20 -33.24 -9.88 -34.01
C LEU A 20 -32.96 -10.19 -35.50
N ILE A 21 -31.76 -9.82 -35.98
CA ILE A 21 -31.32 -10.11 -37.35
C ILE A 21 -31.26 -11.62 -37.57
N LEU A 22 -30.70 -12.38 -36.63
CA LEU A 22 -30.62 -13.83 -36.69
C LEU A 22 -32.00 -14.49 -36.71
N PHE A 23 -32.95 -14.00 -35.93
CA PHE A 23 -34.33 -14.45 -35.92
C PHE A 23 -35.04 -14.17 -37.27
N ILE A 24 -34.86 -12.97 -37.81
CA ILE A 24 -35.40 -12.60 -39.14
C ILE A 24 -34.82 -13.52 -40.22
N ASP A 25 -33.52 -13.83 -40.16
CA ASP A 25 -32.87 -14.70 -41.13
C ASP A 25 -33.41 -16.15 -41.06
N ILE A 26 -33.62 -16.67 -39.84
CA ILE A 26 -34.27 -17.99 -39.64
C ILE A 26 -35.70 -18.02 -40.18
N VAL A 27 -36.48 -16.98 -39.93
CA VAL A 27 -37.88 -16.89 -40.42
C VAL A 27 -37.91 -16.77 -41.93
N ARG A 28 -37.02 -15.95 -42.53
CA ARG A 28 -36.87 -15.82 -43.98
C ARG A 28 -36.41 -17.11 -44.61
N SER A 29 -35.46 -17.85 -44.04
CA SER A 29 -35.01 -19.12 -44.57
C SER A 29 -36.10 -20.20 -44.58
N LYS A 30 -37.01 -20.18 -43.59
CA LYS A 30 -38.24 -21.01 -43.62
C LYS A 30 -39.20 -20.60 -44.72
N LYS A 31 -39.37 -19.27 -44.98
CA LYS A 31 -40.23 -18.78 -46.11
C LYS A 31 -39.63 -19.11 -47.48
N ILE A 32 -38.30 -19.09 -47.64
CA ILE A 32 -37.62 -19.46 -48.87
C ILE A 32 -37.85 -20.97 -49.19
N LYS A 33 -38.02 -21.81 -48.16
CA LYS A 33 -38.47 -23.20 -48.34
C LYS A 33 -39.89 -23.31 -48.94
N ILE A 34 -40.73 -22.25 -48.77
CA ILE A 34 -42.04 -22.15 -49.36
C ILE A 34 -42.04 -21.73 -50.87
N LEU A 35 -40.89 -21.07 -51.29
CA LEU A 35 -40.62 -20.85 -52.73
C LEU A 35 -40.14 -22.13 -53.45
N SER A 36 -40.47 -23.32 -52.91
CA SER A 36 -40.16 -24.61 -53.52
C SER A 36 -40.94 -24.86 -54.84
N ASN A 37 -41.79 -23.97 -55.18
CA ASN A 37 -42.52 -23.98 -56.46
C ASN A 37 -41.84 -23.33 -57.67
N THR A 38 -40.58 -22.93 -57.50
CA THR A 38 -39.73 -22.48 -58.62
C THR A 38 -39.39 -23.66 -59.52
N PRO A 39 -39.56 -23.53 -60.87
CA PRO A 39 -39.23 -24.59 -61.81
C PRO A 39 -37.83 -25.14 -61.61
N GLU A 40 -37.66 -26.46 -61.68
CA GLU A 40 -36.35 -27.13 -61.41
C GLU A 40 -35.23 -26.61 -62.29
N ASN A 41 -35.53 -26.16 -63.48
CA ASN A 41 -34.54 -25.60 -64.42
C ASN A 41 -33.91 -24.31 -63.88
N ILE A 42 -34.65 -23.46 -63.16
CA ILE A 42 -34.12 -22.22 -62.57
C ILE A 42 -33.35 -22.55 -61.31
N LYS A 43 -33.77 -23.54 -60.52
CA LYS A 43 -32.98 -24.03 -59.34
C LYS A 43 -31.63 -24.58 -59.79
N LYS A 44 -31.55 -25.38 -60.85
CA LYS A 44 -30.29 -25.90 -61.34
C LYS A 44 -29.32 -24.77 -61.71
N VAL A 45 -29.78 -23.80 -62.50
CA VAL A 45 -28.92 -22.69 -62.96
C VAL A 45 -28.44 -21.80 -61.79
N LEU A 46 -29.28 -21.53 -60.79
CA LEU A 46 -28.95 -20.67 -59.66
C LEU A 46 -28.05 -21.36 -58.61
N PHE A 47 -28.23 -22.67 -58.38
CA PHE A 47 -27.55 -23.39 -57.29
C PHE A 47 -26.53 -24.42 -57.77
N GLU A 48 -26.38 -24.62 -59.08
CA GLU A 48 -25.43 -25.59 -59.65
C GLU A 48 -23.97 -25.32 -59.31
N LYS A 49 -23.64 -24.04 -59.12
CA LYS A 49 -22.29 -23.57 -58.80
C LYS A 49 -22.04 -23.28 -57.33
N ILE A 50 -23.06 -23.43 -56.43
CA ILE A 50 -22.94 -23.07 -55.02
C ILE A 50 -23.06 -24.32 -54.14
N ASP A 51 -22.06 -24.53 -53.28
CA ASP A 51 -22.11 -25.54 -52.22
C ASP A 51 -22.84 -24.97 -51.01
N LEU A 52 -24.09 -25.35 -50.84
CA LEU A 52 -24.96 -24.88 -49.76
C LEU A 52 -24.44 -25.26 -48.36
N LYS A 53 -23.68 -26.36 -48.23
CA LYS A 53 -23.08 -26.77 -46.97
C LYS A 53 -21.94 -25.80 -46.60
N LYS A 54 -21.06 -25.51 -47.54
CA LYS A 54 -19.95 -24.54 -47.34
C LYS A 54 -20.47 -23.14 -47.09
N ALA A 55 -21.53 -22.72 -47.81
CA ALA A 55 -22.16 -21.43 -47.59
C ALA A 55 -22.74 -21.29 -46.17
N LYS A 56 -23.41 -22.35 -45.67
CA LYS A 56 -23.92 -22.36 -44.27
C LYS A 56 -22.82 -22.35 -43.21
N ILE A 57 -21.73 -23.08 -43.43
CA ILE A 57 -20.57 -23.07 -42.55
C ILE A 57 -19.98 -21.65 -42.52
N LYS A 58 -19.78 -21.02 -43.67
CA LYS A 58 -19.29 -19.65 -43.79
C LYS A 58 -20.15 -18.66 -43.01
N GLN A 59 -21.47 -18.71 -43.19
CA GLN A 59 -22.42 -17.87 -42.49
C GLN A 59 -22.36 -18.07 -40.97
N ASN A 60 -22.33 -19.32 -40.51
CA ASN A 60 -22.21 -19.61 -39.08
C ASN A 60 -20.86 -19.09 -38.46
N LEU A 61 -19.77 -19.18 -39.19
CA LEU A 61 -18.47 -18.64 -38.73
C LEU A 61 -18.52 -17.13 -38.65
N ILE A 62 -19.14 -16.43 -39.58
CA ILE A 62 -19.33 -14.97 -39.54
C ILE A 62 -20.17 -14.58 -38.31
N LEU A 63 -21.31 -15.25 -38.11
CA LEU A 63 -22.18 -14.97 -36.96
C LEU A 63 -21.45 -15.21 -35.62
N LEU A 64 -20.71 -16.30 -35.53
CA LEU A 64 -19.92 -16.61 -34.34
C LEU A 64 -18.82 -15.56 -34.11
N SER A 65 -18.09 -15.14 -35.17
CA SER A 65 -17.10 -14.09 -35.13
C SER A 65 -17.68 -12.78 -34.61
N VAL A 66 -18.84 -12.33 -35.16
CA VAL A 66 -19.51 -11.11 -34.75
C VAL A 66 -19.96 -11.21 -33.28
N SER A 67 -20.50 -12.35 -32.86
CA SER A 67 -20.91 -12.57 -31.46
C SER A 67 -19.72 -12.43 -30.51
N ILE A 68 -18.59 -13.06 -30.83
CA ILE A 68 -17.35 -12.97 -30.02
C ILE A 68 -16.79 -11.53 -30.04
N LEU A 69 -16.93 -10.81 -31.14
CA LEU A 69 -16.49 -9.42 -31.25
C LEU A 69 -17.31 -8.49 -30.33
N ILE A 70 -18.63 -8.66 -30.27
CA ILE A 70 -19.51 -7.93 -29.34
C ILE A 70 -19.08 -8.20 -27.89
N PHE A 71 -18.81 -9.47 -27.56
CA PHE A 71 -18.31 -9.85 -26.25
C PHE A 71 -16.95 -9.23 -25.94
N ALA A 72 -16.01 -9.28 -26.89
CA ALA A 72 -14.70 -8.64 -26.74
C ALA A 72 -14.81 -7.13 -26.53
N ALA A 73 -15.68 -6.46 -27.31
CA ALA A 73 -15.90 -5.02 -27.21
C ALA A 73 -16.51 -4.59 -25.86
N SER A 74 -17.28 -5.46 -25.20
CA SER A 74 -17.79 -5.18 -23.84
C SER A 74 -16.70 -5.10 -22.78
N GLY A 75 -15.44 -5.46 -23.12
CA GLY A 75 -14.27 -5.37 -22.22
C GLY A 75 -14.40 -6.31 -21.02
N PRO A 76 -14.43 -7.64 -21.20
CA PRO A 76 -14.46 -8.58 -20.09
C PRO A 76 -13.18 -8.48 -19.29
N GLN A 77 -13.32 -8.26 -17.98
CA GLN A 77 -12.23 -8.10 -17.02
C GLN A 77 -12.23 -9.33 -16.10
N ILE A 78 -11.09 -10.02 -16.04
CA ILE A 78 -10.95 -11.26 -15.25
C ILE A 78 -9.63 -11.18 -14.49
N GLY A 79 -9.70 -11.28 -13.17
CA GLY A 79 -8.53 -11.26 -12.30
C GLY A 79 -8.15 -9.85 -11.83
N ILE A 80 -7.27 -9.80 -10.84
CA ILE A 80 -6.76 -8.56 -10.25
C ILE A 80 -5.30 -8.43 -10.65
N ARG A 81 -4.94 -7.33 -11.28
CA ARG A 81 -3.55 -6.99 -11.60
C ARG A 81 -3.03 -5.98 -10.58
N LEU A 82 -1.84 -6.26 -10.04
CA LEU A 82 -1.09 -5.28 -9.27
C LEU A 82 -0.52 -4.25 -10.23
N ALA A 83 -1.08 -3.05 -10.25
CA ALA A 83 -0.51 -1.95 -11.01
C ALA A 83 0.53 -1.23 -10.15
N PRO A 84 1.77 -1.03 -10.63
CA PRO A 84 2.73 -0.18 -9.94
C PRO A 84 2.24 1.27 -10.04
N VAL A 85 1.98 1.87 -8.88
CA VAL A 85 1.67 3.30 -8.80
C VAL A 85 2.92 4.03 -8.33
N ASP A 86 3.40 4.95 -9.15
CA ASP A 86 4.50 5.82 -8.78
C ASP A 86 3.98 6.90 -7.81
N ARG A 87 4.32 6.78 -6.54
CA ARG A 87 4.06 7.80 -5.52
C ARG A 87 5.33 8.58 -5.23
N LYS A 88 5.19 9.88 -4.96
CA LYS A 88 6.31 10.70 -4.46
C LYS A 88 6.24 10.70 -2.94
N GLY A 89 7.29 10.26 -2.28
CA GLY A 89 7.34 10.16 -0.83
C GLY A 89 8.75 10.12 -0.29
N LEU A 90 8.86 10.20 1.02
CA LEU A 90 10.05 10.07 1.84
C LEU A 90 10.03 8.74 2.58
N ASP A 91 11.16 8.40 3.17
CA ASP A 91 11.28 7.29 4.11
C ASP A 91 11.35 7.85 5.54
N LEU A 92 10.33 7.54 6.33
CA LEU A 92 10.23 7.96 7.72
C LEU A 92 10.41 6.75 8.65
N VAL A 93 11.35 6.87 9.56
CA VAL A 93 11.59 5.85 10.58
C VAL A 93 11.25 6.43 11.95
N PHE A 94 10.24 5.85 12.60
CA PHE A 94 9.87 6.17 13.97
C PHE A 94 10.64 5.28 14.94
N CYS A 95 11.52 5.86 15.74
CA CYS A 95 12.23 5.18 16.81
C CYS A 95 11.51 5.46 18.12
N ILE A 96 10.87 4.46 18.70
CA ILE A 96 10.03 4.59 19.90
C ILE A 96 10.74 3.95 21.08
N ASP A 97 10.98 4.75 22.10
CA ASP A 97 11.50 4.28 23.38
C ASP A 97 10.47 3.43 24.10
N VAL A 98 10.86 2.22 24.48
CA VAL A 98 10.05 1.27 25.25
C VAL A 98 10.70 0.95 26.61
N SER A 99 11.65 1.77 27.05
CA SER A 99 12.25 1.64 28.38
C SER A 99 11.22 1.79 29.50
N SER A 100 11.61 1.35 30.71
CA SER A 100 10.68 1.40 31.85
C SER A 100 10.25 2.80 32.26
N SER A 101 11.03 3.84 31.93
CA SER A 101 10.69 5.25 32.18
C SER A 101 9.48 5.71 31.38
N MET A 102 9.22 5.08 30.22
CA MET A 102 8.05 5.37 29.38
C MET A 102 6.71 4.93 30.00
N ARG A 103 6.73 4.20 31.12
CA ARG A 103 5.54 3.97 31.97
C ARG A 103 5.16 5.19 32.80
N GLY A 104 5.99 6.23 32.82
CA GLY A 104 5.72 7.48 33.56
C GLY A 104 4.34 8.03 33.26
N THR A 105 3.63 8.53 34.28
CA THR A 105 2.25 9.02 34.19
C THR A 105 2.14 10.53 34.33
N ASP A 106 3.26 11.24 34.25
CA ASP A 106 3.31 12.70 34.16
C ASP A 106 2.71 13.23 32.85
N ILE A 107 2.75 12.39 31.82
CA ILE A 107 1.99 12.54 30.57
C ILE A 107 0.89 11.47 30.55
N LYS A 108 -0.36 11.86 30.30
CA LYS A 108 -1.52 10.98 30.35
C LYS A 108 -1.80 10.29 29.00
N PRO A 109 -2.20 9.00 28.96
CA PRO A 109 -2.31 8.07 30.10
C PRO A 109 -0.95 7.63 30.67
N THR A 110 0.02 7.29 29.78
CA THR A 110 1.44 7.08 30.03
C THR A 110 2.25 7.80 28.96
N ARG A 111 3.58 7.94 29.16
CA ARG A 111 4.46 8.50 28.14
C ARG A 111 4.42 7.67 26.85
N LEU A 112 4.44 6.32 26.96
CA LEU A 112 4.36 5.42 25.82
C LEU A 112 3.02 5.53 25.08
N ASP A 113 1.89 5.51 25.79
CA ASP A 113 0.58 5.60 25.15
C ASP A 113 0.41 6.95 24.44
N LYS A 114 0.91 8.03 25.02
CA LYS A 114 0.91 9.34 24.38
C LYS A 114 1.76 9.33 23.11
N SER A 115 2.94 8.70 23.15
CA SER A 115 3.84 8.56 22.00
C SER A 115 3.15 7.78 20.88
N LYS A 116 2.54 6.63 21.18
CA LYS A 116 1.78 5.82 20.22
C LYS A 116 0.65 6.62 19.58
N PHE A 117 -0.14 7.34 20.39
CA PHE A 117 -1.23 8.17 19.90
C PHE A 117 -0.74 9.24 18.92
N GLU A 118 0.31 9.99 19.27
CA GLU A 118 0.80 11.07 18.42
C GLU A 118 1.47 10.54 17.14
N VAL A 119 2.20 9.42 17.22
CA VAL A 119 2.77 8.75 16.04
C VAL A 119 1.64 8.27 15.11
N SER A 120 0.57 7.68 15.67
CA SER A 120 -0.60 7.30 14.90
C SER A 120 -1.21 8.49 14.15
N GLN A 121 -1.35 9.63 14.81
CA GLN A 121 -1.83 10.87 14.18
C GLN A 121 -0.86 11.38 13.10
N MET A 122 0.46 11.26 13.30
CA MET A 122 1.44 11.62 12.27
C MET A 122 1.30 10.72 11.04
N ILE A 123 1.22 9.40 11.23
CA ILE A 123 1.07 8.43 10.14
C ILE A 123 -0.20 8.70 9.32
N GLN A 124 -1.33 9.04 9.97
CA GLN A 124 -2.59 9.37 9.29
C GLN A 124 -2.49 10.59 8.36
N ASN A 125 -1.56 11.50 8.64
CA ASN A 125 -1.36 12.70 7.84
C ASN A 125 -0.36 12.52 6.69
N LEU A 126 0.31 11.36 6.58
CA LEU A 126 1.28 11.07 5.51
C LEU A 126 0.57 10.78 4.18
N LYS A 127 1.23 11.13 3.07
CA LYS A 127 0.69 10.96 1.73
C LYS A 127 1.75 10.38 0.78
N GLY A 128 1.84 9.05 0.75
CA GLY A 128 2.74 8.36 -0.17
C GLY A 128 4.14 8.10 0.39
N ASP A 129 4.41 8.50 1.62
CA ASP A 129 5.66 8.23 2.32
C ASP A 129 5.72 6.76 2.79
N ARG A 130 6.93 6.19 2.92
CA ARG A 130 7.12 4.89 3.56
C ARG A 130 7.39 5.09 5.04
N VAL A 131 6.85 4.21 5.85
CA VAL A 131 7.06 4.25 7.31
C VAL A 131 7.73 2.97 7.78
N ALA A 132 8.64 3.10 8.75
CA ALA A 132 9.20 1.99 9.51
C ALA A 132 9.09 2.30 11.00
N ILE A 133 9.07 1.26 11.83
CA ILE A 133 9.02 1.40 13.28
C ILE A 133 10.21 0.64 13.86
N ILE A 134 10.98 1.31 14.69
CA ILE A 134 12.04 0.77 15.52
C ILE A 134 11.59 0.93 16.97
N VAL A 135 11.75 -0.11 17.75
CA VAL A 135 11.60 -0.05 19.21
C VAL A 135 12.97 -0.16 19.85
N PHE A 136 13.21 0.62 20.89
CA PHE A 136 14.49 0.59 21.59
C PHE A 136 14.34 0.82 23.10
N ALA A 137 15.29 0.26 23.84
CA ALA A 137 15.53 0.47 25.26
C ALA A 137 17.04 0.32 25.50
N GLY A 138 17.51 -0.70 26.21
CA GLY A 138 18.94 -1.03 26.30
C GLY A 138 19.52 -1.66 25.01
N SER A 139 18.71 -1.96 24.05
CA SER A 139 19.05 -2.37 22.67
C SER A 139 17.97 -1.86 21.71
N SER A 140 18.23 -1.89 20.41
CA SER A 140 17.27 -1.43 19.38
C SER A 140 16.98 -2.51 18.37
N HIS A 141 15.72 -2.56 17.91
CA HIS A 141 15.25 -3.56 16.95
C HIS A 141 14.33 -2.95 15.92
N LEU A 142 14.55 -3.28 14.65
CA LEU A 142 13.61 -2.95 13.58
C LEU A 142 12.36 -3.82 13.75
N TYR A 143 11.27 -3.19 14.17
CA TYR A 143 10.01 -3.87 14.47
C TYR A 143 9.09 -3.97 13.26
N LEU A 144 8.98 -2.88 12.48
CA LEU A 144 8.30 -2.84 11.19
C LEU A 144 9.26 -2.29 10.14
N PRO A 145 9.59 -3.06 9.10
CA PRO A 145 10.36 -2.57 7.96
C PRO A 145 9.60 -1.50 7.16
N LEU A 146 10.32 -0.73 6.33
CA LEU A 146 9.75 0.32 5.48
C LEU A 146 8.60 -0.20 4.63
N THR A 147 7.41 0.36 4.84
CA THR A 147 6.18 0.01 4.14
C THR A 147 5.35 1.23 3.78
N THR A 148 4.50 1.12 2.76
CA THR A 148 3.44 2.10 2.43
C THR A 148 2.08 1.68 3.00
N ASP A 149 2.01 0.55 3.69
CA ASP A 149 0.81 0.04 4.33
C ASP A 149 0.65 0.68 5.72
N TYR A 150 -0.12 1.75 5.79
CA TYR A 150 -0.35 2.49 7.02
C TYR A 150 -1.25 1.72 8.00
N GLU A 151 -2.13 0.85 7.51
CA GLU A 151 -2.96 -0.01 8.37
C GLU A 151 -2.08 -1.02 9.11
N ALA A 152 -1.13 -1.64 8.40
CA ALA A 152 -0.13 -2.48 9.04
C ALA A 152 0.68 -1.68 10.07
N ALA A 153 1.11 -0.45 9.73
CA ALA A 153 1.86 0.39 10.65
C ALA A 153 1.06 0.71 11.94
N HIS A 154 -0.24 0.98 11.84
CA HIS A 154 -1.10 1.16 13.00
C HIS A 154 -1.22 -0.10 13.86
N LEU A 155 -1.39 -1.28 13.23
CA LEU A 155 -1.47 -2.54 13.96
C LEU A 155 -0.17 -2.84 14.74
N PHE A 156 0.99 -2.63 14.11
CA PHE A 156 2.28 -2.81 14.78
C PHE A 156 2.48 -1.78 15.91
N LEU A 157 2.10 -0.53 15.68
CA LEU A 157 2.18 0.53 16.70
C LEU A 157 1.35 0.20 17.95
N ASP A 158 0.15 -0.34 17.76
CA ASP A 158 -0.75 -0.71 18.87
C ASP A 158 -0.19 -1.84 19.72
N GLN A 159 0.61 -2.73 19.17
CA GLN A 159 1.23 -3.85 19.89
C GLN A 159 2.47 -3.45 20.70
N ILE A 160 2.97 -2.22 20.55
CA ILE A 160 4.18 -1.78 21.28
C ILE A 160 3.90 -1.68 22.77
N ASP A 161 4.79 -2.33 23.55
CA ASP A 161 4.74 -2.37 25.01
C ASP A 161 6.15 -2.24 25.60
N THR A 162 6.26 -1.74 26.84
CA THR A 162 7.53 -1.57 27.56
C THR A 162 8.22 -2.87 27.95
N ASN A 163 7.58 -4.02 27.78
CA ASN A 163 8.17 -5.34 28.05
C ASN A 163 8.78 -5.99 26.80
N MET A 164 8.68 -5.35 25.62
CA MET A 164 9.17 -5.95 24.37
C MET A 164 10.68 -6.16 24.36
N ILE A 165 11.43 -5.29 25.04
CA ILE A 165 12.89 -5.39 25.13
C ILE A 165 13.27 -5.75 26.57
N PRO A 166 13.84 -6.96 26.78
CA PRO A 166 14.22 -7.41 28.11
C PRO A 166 15.35 -6.57 28.74
N THR A 167 16.31 -6.11 27.90
CA THR A 167 17.42 -5.26 28.33
C THR A 167 16.92 -3.86 28.57
N GLN A 168 16.83 -3.46 29.83
CA GLN A 168 16.42 -2.13 30.23
C GLN A 168 17.58 -1.12 30.13
N GLY A 169 17.27 0.11 29.88
CA GLY A 169 18.18 1.22 29.63
C GLY A 169 17.67 2.04 28.48
N THR A 170 18.45 3.02 28.04
CA THR A 170 18.10 3.87 26.87
C THR A 170 19.37 4.07 26.06
N ALA A 171 19.53 3.27 25.00
CA ALA A 171 20.66 3.29 24.08
C ALA A 171 20.29 4.13 22.84
N LEU A 172 20.37 5.46 22.94
CA LEU A 172 20.02 6.37 21.83
C LEU A 172 20.94 6.19 20.63
N SER A 173 22.23 5.91 20.86
CA SER A 173 23.19 5.58 19.82
C SER A 173 22.79 4.38 19.00
N SER A 174 22.39 3.29 19.65
CA SER A 174 21.90 2.06 18.99
C SER A 174 20.63 2.32 18.18
N ALA A 175 19.70 3.15 18.69
CA ALA A 175 18.49 3.53 17.95
C ALA A 175 18.81 4.29 16.65
N ILE A 176 19.78 5.22 16.67
CA ILE A 176 20.22 5.97 15.50
C ILE A 176 20.92 5.05 14.49
N GLU A 177 21.77 4.12 14.93
CA GLU A 177 22.44 3.15 14.06
C GLU A 177 21.44 2.20 13.38
N THR A 178 20.51 1.65 14.15
CA THR A 178 19.44 0.81 13.60
C THR A 178 18.57 1.60 12.63
N GLY A 179 18.28 2.87 12.95
CA GLY A 179 17.57 3.78 12.05
C GLY A 179 18.30 3.98 10.73
N LEU A 180 19.62 4.21 10.79
CA LEU A 180 20.43 4.37 9.58
C LEU A 180 20.45 3.09 8.74
N SER A 181 20.48 1.92 9.39
CA SER A 181 20.49 0.61 8.73
C SER A 181 19.13 0.21 8.14
N ALA A 182 18.04 0.80 8.65
CA ALA A 182 16.69 0.54 8.13
C ALA A 182 16.44 1.16 6.74
N PHE A 183 17.27 2.11 6.32
CA PHE A 183 17.21 2.72 5.00
C PHE A 183 18.07 1.94 4.00
N SER A 184 17.64 1.85 2.74
CA SER A 184 18.44 1.29 1.65
C SER A 184 19.66 2.17 1.34
N GLU A 185 20.78 1.56 0.93
CA GLU A 185 22.04 2.29 0.69
C GLU A 185 21.96 3.33 -0.43
N ASP A 186 21.11 3.09 -1.45
CA ASP A 186 20.99 3.96 -2.64
C ASP A 186 20.28 5.31 -2.41
N ASP A 187 19.69 5.53 -1.23
CA ASP A 187 18.77 6.64 -0.99
C ASP A 187 19.35 7.71 -0.04
N SER A 188 20.31 8.50 -0.51
CA SER A 188 21.00 9.48 0.34
C SER A 188 20.20 10.75 0.71
N LYS A 189 19.08 11.05 0.04
CA LYS A 189 18.40 12.37 0.17
C LYS A 189 17.03 12.38 0.84
N TYR A 190 16.47 11.20 1.18
CA TYR A 190 15.05 11.09 1.53
C TYR A 190 14.81 10.36 2.86
N LYS A 191 15.76 10.46 3.77
CA LYS A 191 15.81 9.71 5.03
C LYS A 191 15.48 10.61 6.19
N VAL A 192 14.39 10.31 6.90
CA VAL A 192 13.97 11.04 8.08
C VAL A 192 13.82 10.06 9.24
N LEU A 193 14.53 10.31 10.32
CA LEU A 193 14.39 9.59 11.58
C LEU A 193 13.68 10.48 12.60
N ILE A 194 12.68 9.94 13.27
CA ILE A 194 11.94 10.61 14.34
C ILE A 194 12.17 9.81 15.62
N LEU A 195 13.01 10.33 16.50
CA LEU A 195 13.38 9.72 17.77
C LEU A 195 12.46 10.20 18.88
N ILE A 196 11.75 9.27 19.54
CA ILE A 196 10.72 9.56 20.54
C ILE A 196 11.13 8.92 21.86
N THR A 197 11.48 9.73 22.83
CA THR A 197 12.06 9.29 24.12
C THR A 197 11.95 10.38 25.18
N ASP A 198 12.24 10.05 26.44
CA ASP A 198 12.46 11.05 27.51
C ASP A 198 13.89 11.57 27.58
N GLY A 199 14.79 11.04 26.73
CA GLY A 199 16.16 11.51 26.62
C GLY A 199 17.07 11.10 27.75
N GLU A 200 16.73 10.08 28.55
CA GLU A 200 17.66 9.47 29.51
C GLU A 200 18.71 8.65 28.74
N ASP A 201 19.83 9.24 28.38
CA ASP A 201 20.93 8.56 27.69
C ASP A 201 22.05 8.18 28.70
N HIS A 202 22.49 6.94 28.61
CA HIS A 202 23.53 6.39 29.45
C HIS A 202 24.88 6.21 28.74
N GLU A 203 24.92 6.41 27.41
CA GLU A 203 26.11 6.09 26.60
C GLU A 203 26.87 7.32 26.08
N GLY A 204 26.19 8.47 25.92
CA GLY A 204 26.82 9.76 25.55
C GLY A 204 27.30 9.88 24.08
N GLU A 205 27.13 8.87 23.25
CA GLU A 205 27.61 8.84 21.86
C GLU A 205 26.58 9.30 20.81
N ALA A 206 25.33 9.46 21.23
CA ALA A 206 24.21 9.74 20.34
C ALA A 206 24.39 10.99 19.47
N ILE A 207 24.97 12.07 20.02
CA ILE A 207 25.18 13.33 19.27
C ILE A 207 26.20 13.13 18.15
N SER A 208 27.29 12.38 18.42
CA SER A 208 28.31 12.10 17.41
C SER A 208 27.78 11.27 16.26
N LEU A 209 26.95 10.27 16.58
CA LEU A 209 26.27 9.42 15.60
C LEU A 209 25.20 10.19 14.80
N ALA A 210 24.42 11.06 15.44
CA ALA A 210 23.49 11.94 14.75
C ALA A 210 24.18 12.81 13.70
N ARG A 211 25.35 13.37 14.05
CA ARG A 211 26.19 14.15 13.12
C ARG A 211 26.73 13.30 11.96
N GLN A 212 27.11 12.05 12.21
CA GLN A 212 27.56 11.12 11.16
C GLN A 212 26.40 10.73 10.24
N ALA A 213 25.23 10.41 10.80
CA ALA A 213 24.03 10.05 10.06
C ALA A 213 23.55 11.22 9.19
N SER A 214 23.63 12.46 9.71
CA SER A 214 23.29 13.67 8.94
C SER A 214 24.23 13.88 7.75
N LYS A 215 25.53 13.56 7.88
CA LYS A 215 26.48 13.58 6.75
C LYS A 215 26.12 12.57 5.66
N ARG A 216 25.42 11.49 6.01
CA ARG A 216 24.88 10.48 5.08
C ARG A 216 23.48 10.82 4.57
N GLY A 217 23.02 12.05 4.76
CA GLY A 217 21.76 12.57 4.25
C GLY A 217 20.52 12.27 5.11
N MET A 218 20.67 11.69 6.30
CA MET A 218 19.55 11.45 7.21
C MET A 218 19.25 12.72 8.03
N ILE A 219 17.97 13.10 8.10
CA ILE A 219 17.51 14.16 9.01
C ILE A 219 16.97 13.49 10.27
N ILE A 220 17.34 14.00 11.45
CA ILE A 220 16.90 13.44 12.73
C ILE A 220 16.09 14.48 13.48
N HIS A 221 14.79 14.24 13.62
CA HIS A 221 13.93 14.97 14.54
C HIS A 221 13.88 14.24 15.88
N THR A 222 13.78 15.00 16.96
CA THR A 222 13.62 14.43 18.30
C THR A 222 12.32 14.89 18.92
N ILE A 223 11.65 13.98 19.59
CA ILE A 223 10.41 14.22 20.30
C ILE A 223 10.60 13.84 21.76
N GLY A 224 10.66 14.83 22.63
CA GLY A 224 10.76 14.64 24.06
C GLY A 224 9.42 14.32 24.69
N VAL A 225 9.33 13.24 25.45
CA VAL A 225 8.10 12.81 26.12
C VAL A 225 8.30 12.79 27.62
N GLY A 226 7.60 13.65 28.32
CA GLY A 226 7.73 13.76 29.77
C GLY A 226 7.70 15.20 30.24
N THR A 227 7.91 15.36 31.57
CA THR A 227 8.03 16.66 32.22
C THR A 227 9.41 16.82 32.84
N ILE A 228 9.86 18.06 32.98
CA ILE A 228 11.12 18.41 33.68
C ILE A 228 11.01 18.05 35.17
N ALA A 229 9.78 18.14 35.75
CA ALA A 229 9.53 17.75 37.14
C ALA A 229 9.69 16.23 37.33
N GLY A 230 9.50 15.46 36.25
CA GLY A 230 9.65 14.03 36.25
C GLY A 230 8.46 13.27 36.83
N SER A 231 8.55 11.94 36.75
CA SER A 231 7.56 10.99 37.26
C SER A 231 8.26 9.81 37.94
N LEU A 232 7.63 9.27 38.97
CA LEU A 232 7.98 7.94 39.47
C LEU A 232 7.63 6.89 38.39
N ILE A 233 8.46 5.86 38.28
CA ILE A 233 8.27 4.78 37.32
C ILE A 233 7.40 3.69 37.96
N PRO A 234 6.14 3.50 37.54
CA PRO A 234 5.30 2.47 38.09
C PRO A 234 5.75 1.08 37.59
N ASN A 235 5.73 0.12 38.49
CA ASN A 235 5.95 -1.28 38.23
C ASN A 235 4.77 -2.08 38.78
N ILE A 236 4.07 -2.81 37.93
CA ILE A 236 2.93 -3.62 38.34
C ILE A 236 3.46 -5.02 38.63
N ASN A 237 3.37 -5.46 39.90
CA ASN A 237 3.77 -6.79 40.29
C ASN A 237 2.76 -7.86 39.81
N SER A 238 3.12 -9.13 39.94
CA SER A 238 2.27 -10.27 39.53
C SER A 238 0.91 -10.33 40.27
N SER A 239 0.77 -9.62 41.37
CA SER A 239 -0.47 -9.50 42.13
C SER A 239 -1.34 -8.29 41.75
N GLY A 240 -0.95 -7.55 40.70
CA GLY A 240 -1.67 -6.36 40.22
C GLY A 240 -1.48 -5.12 41.09
N ILE A 241 -0.58 -5.14 42.07
CA ILE A 241 -0.29 -3.99 42.94
C ILE A 241 0.73 -3.10 42.24
N THR A 242 0.42 -1.82 42.15
CA THR A 242 1.36 -0.82 41.62
C THR A 242 2.42 -0.48 42.67
N GLU A 243 3.63 -0.88 42.41
CA GLU A 243 4.82 -0.47 43.13
C GLU A 243 5.59 0.54 42.28
N TYR A 244 6.56 1.23 42.89
CA TYR A 244 7.42 2.14 42.15
C TYR A 244 8.86 1.60 42.13
N LYS A 245 9.55 1.82 41.00
CA LYS A 245 10.94 1.38 40.79
C LYS A 245 11.83 2.02 41.85
N LYS A 246 12.69 1.18 42.48
CA LYS A 246 13.68 1.60 43.45
C LYS A 246 15.08 1.29 42.91
N ASP A 247 16.01 2.12 43.28
CA ASP A 247 17.43 1.88 43.00
C ASP A 247 18.01 0.81 43.95
N SER A 248 19.31 0.50 43.80
CA SER A 248 20.01 -0.45 44.63
C SER A 248 20.07 -0.08 46.12
N SER A 249 19.84 1.21 46.46
CA SER A 249 19.78 1.72 47.82
C SER A 249 18.37 1.73 48.41
N GLY A 250 17.36 1.32 47.63
CA GLY A 250 15.93 1.31 48.03
C GLY A 250 15.24 2.66 47.87
N LYS A 251 15.87 3.67 47.29
CA LYS A 251 15.29 4.96 47.00
C LYS A 251 14.44 4.91 45.73
N LEU A 252 13.32 5.63 45.72
CA LEU A 252 12.46 5.73 44.56
C LEU A 252 13.19 6.39 43.39
N VAL A 253 13.07 5.78 42.19
CA VAL A 253 13.66 6.30 40.96
C VAL A 253 12.63 7.23 40.30
N THR A 254 13.08 8.45 40.02
CA THR A 254 12.31 9.45 39.26
C THR A 254 12.97 9.64 37.91
N SER A 255 12.17 9.44 36.84
CA SER A 255 12.58 9.74 35.47
C SER A 255 12.18 11.16 35.10
N GLN A 256 13.07 11.92 34.48
CA GLN A 256 12.87 13.30 34.04
C GLN A 256 13.16 13.44 32.55
N LEU A 257 12.43 14.33 31.90
CA LEU A 257 12.73 14.65 30.49
C LEU A 257 14.05 15.44 30.41
N ASN A 258 15.00 14.94 29.64
CA ASN A 258 16.24 15.61 29.30
C ASN A 258 16.15 16.33 27.95
N GLU A 259 15.55 17.52 27.96
CA GLU A 259 15.35 18.31 26.74
C GLU A 259 16.67 18.67 26.06
N LYS A 260 17.70 18.99 26.86
CA LYS A 260 18.98 19.45 26.33
C LYS A 260 19.65 18.46 25.39
N ILE A 261 19.72 17.18 25.76
CA ILE A 261 20.34 16.15 24.90
C ILE A 261 19.54 15.94 23.62
N LEU A 262 18.21 16.02 23.71
CA LEU A 262 17.35 15.85 22.56
C LEU A 262 17.45 17.03 21.57
N GLU A 263 17.59 18.26 22.08
CA GLU A 263 17.88 19.44 21.27
C GLU A 263 19.23 19.32 20.55
N GLU A 264 20.28 18.90 21.27
CA GLU A 264 21.64 18.71 20.72
C GLU A 264 21.64 17.61 19.63
N ILE A 265 20.90 16.50 19.82
CA ILE A 265 20.75 15.43 18.81
C ILE A 265 20.01 15.96 17.58
N ALA A 266 18.90 16.69 17.76
CA ALA A 266 18.15 17.26 16.66
C ALA A 266 18.99 18.26 15.86
N GLU A 267 19.74 19.14 16.53
CA GLU A 267 20.63 20.09 15.88
C GLU A 267 21.74 19.38 15.09
N ALA A 268 22.41 18.38 15.70
CA ALA A 268 23.43 17.56 15.04
C ALA A 268 22.85 16.80 13.83
N GLY A 269 21.58 16.37 13.91
CA GLY A 269 20.80 15.68 12.86
C GLY A 269 20.16 16.63 11.84
N ARG A 270 20.34 17.95 11.94
CA ARG A 270 19.69 18.98 11.09
C ARG A 270 18.16 18.92 11.12
N GLY A 271 17.59 18.41 12.19
CA GLY A 271 16.16 18.32 12.41
C GLY A 271 15.67 19.35 13.44
N ALA A 272 14.51 19.09 14.00
CA ALA A 272 13.87 19.92 15.02
C ALA A 272 13.53 19.09 16.25
N PHE A 273 13.62 19.72 17.42
CA PHE A 273 13.12 19.19 18.68
C PHE A 273 11.68 19.66 18.90
N ILE A 274 10.80 18.77 19.33
CA ILE A 274 9.49 19.10 19.87
C ILE A 274 9.23 18.32 21.16
N ARG A 275 8.27 18.81 21.95
CA ARG A 275 7.88 18.17 23.18
C ARG A 275 6.43 17.73 23.16
N PHE A 276 6.20 16.45 23.50
CA PHE A 276 4.87 15.97 23.81
C PHE A 276 4.52 16.30 25.26
N ASN A 277 3.37 16.90 25.43
CA ASN A 277 2.81 17.23 26.74
C ASN A 277 1.32 16.83 26.76
N ASN A 278 0.61 17.18 27.85
CA ASN A 278 -0.82 16.88 27.98
C ASN A 278 -1.73 17.72 27.05
N LYS A 279 -1.16 18.63 26.26
CA LYS A 279 -1.89 19.35 25.19
C LYS A 279 -1.72 18.62 23.87
N PRO A 280 -2.57 18.88 22.85
CA PRO A 280 -2.33 18.38 21.49
C PRO A 280 -0.92 18.74 21.01
N ALA A 281 -0.20 17.76 20.48
CA ALA A 281 1.18 17.98 20.04
C ALA A 281 1.22 18.89 18.80
N ASN A 282 2.17 19.81 18.79
CA ASN A 282 2.41 20.67 17.63
C ASN A 282 3.49 20.07 16.72
N TYR A 283 3.21 18.89 16.15
CA TYR A 283 4.10 18.25 15.18
C TYR A 283 4.00 18.82 13.77
N LYS A 284 3.11 19.82 13.56
CA LYS A 284 2.94 20.47 12.24
C LYS A 284 4.25 21.03 11.67
N ASN A 285 5.15 21.54 12.53
CA ASN A 285 6.45 22.03 12.07
C ASN A 285 7.30 20.90 11.47
N ILE A 286 7.32 19.71 12.08
CA ILE A 286 8.04 18.53 11.54
C ILE A 286 7.37 18.10 10.23
N LEU A 287 6.05 17.97 10.18
CA LEU A 287 5.33 17.60 8.96
C LEU A 287 5.56 18.62 7.84
N ASN A 288 5.55 19.91 8.15
CA ASN A 288 5.84 20.96 7.16
C ASN A 288 7.27 20.87 6.62
N GLN A 289 8.25 20.56 7.47
CA GLN A 289 9.63 20.32 7.02
C GLN A 289 9.70 19.08 6.13
N ILE A 290 9.06 17.99 6.52
CA ILE A 290 8.95 16.76 5.74
C ILE A 290 8.29 17.06 4.37
N ASP A 291 7.19 17.81 4.34
CA ASP A 291 6.49 18.16 3.11
C ASP A 291 7.29 19.09 2.20
N SER A 292 8.18 19.92 2.75
CA SER A 292 9.06 20.80 1.99
C SER A 292 10.28 20.09 1.39
N MET A 293 10.58 18.88 1.82
CA MET A 293 11.67 18.09 1.29
C MET A 293 11.39 17.60 -0.12
N GLU A 294 12.43 17.41 -0.92
CA GLU A 294 12.33 16.78 -2.22
C GLU A 294 11.87 15.32 -2.05
N LYS A 295 10.76 14.96 -2.71
CA LYS A 295 10.16 13.62 -2.61
C LYS A 295 10.58 12.76 -3.80
N ARG A 296 10.94 11.50 -3.54
CA ARG A 296 11.27 10.53 -4.59
C ARG A 296 10.02 9.80 -5.09
N THR A 297 10.11 9.24 -6.29
CA THR A 297 9.09 8.33 -6.80
C THR A 297 9.22 6.95 -6.13
N VAL A 298 8.27 6.59 -5.30
CA VAL A 298 8.19 5.29 -4.64
C VAL A 298 7.22 4.39 -5.41
N LYS A 299 7.71 3.23 -5.88
CA LYS A 299 6.84 2.22 -6.50
C LYS A 299 6.04 1.52 -5.41
N SER A 300 4.74 1.74 -5.38
CA SER A 300 3.83 0.98 -4.54
C SER A 300 2.93 0.10 -5.40
N HIS A 301 2.59 -1.09 -4.91
CA HIS A 301 1.63 -1.96 -5.58
C HIS A 301 0.25 -1.72 -4.97
N VAL A 302 -0.63 -1.10 -5.74
CA VAL A 302 -2.03 -0.92 -5.33
C VAL A 302 -2.89 -1.95 -6.05
N TYR A 303 -3.70 -2.68 -5.29
CA TYR A 303 -4.71 -3.58 -5.83
C TYR A 303 -5.83 -2.75 -6.44
N SER A 304 -5.86 -2.58 -7.77
CA SER A 304 -7.03 -1.90 -8.35
C SER A 304 -7.24 -1.98 -9.84
N GLU A 305 -6.52 -2.78 -10.60
CA GLU A 305 -6.87 -2.92 -12.00
C GLU A 305 -7.25 -4.36 -12.32
N PHE A 306 -8.49 -4.52 -12.78
CA PHE A 306 -8.93 -5.76 -13.39
C PHE A 306 -8.19 -5.97 -14.70
N GLU A 307 -7.68 -7.19 -14.94
CA GLU A 307 -6.97 -7.50 -16.17
C GLU A 307 -7.96 -7.58 -17.34
N GLU A 308 -7.79 -6.70 -18.32
CA GLU A 308 -8.61 -6.68 -19.51
C GLU A 308 -8.26 -7.85 -20.44
N GLN A 309 -9.22 -8.69 -20.74
CA GLN A 309 -9.05 -9.89 -21.57
C GLN A 309 -9.60 -9.72 -23.00
N TYR A 310 -10.02 -8.53 -23.39
CA TYR A 310 -10.62 -8.28 -24.71
C TYR A 310 -9.73 -8.68 -25.89
N GLN A 311 -8.41 -8.59 -25.73
CA GLN A 311 -7.44 -8.93 -26.77
C GLN A 311 -7.54 -10.39 -27.19
N LYS A 312 -7.69 -11.33 -26.26
CA LYS A 312 -7.79 -12.77 -26.53
C LYS A 312 -9.06 -13.09 -27.35
N PHE A 313 -10.18 -12.49 -26.95
CA PHE A 313 -11.46 -12.65 -27.65
C PHE A 313 -11.44 -11.93 -29.00
N GLY A 314 -10.80 -10.77 -29.10
CA GLY A 314 -10.64 -10.04 -30.35
C GLY A 314 -9.82 -10.82 -31.39
N ILE A 315 -8.71 -11.42 -30.97
CA ILE A 315 -7.87 -12.27 -31.84
C ILE A 315 -8.68 -13.49 -32.32
N LEU A 316 -9.40 -14.14 -31.39
CA LEU A 316 -10.24 -15.30 -31.76
C LEU A 316 -11.32 -14.93 -32.79
N SER A 317 -11.99 -13.80 -32.60
CA SER A 317 -12.97 -13.28 -33.54
C SER A 317 -12.34 -13.03 -34.92
N LEU A 318 -11.18 -12.38 -34.97
CA LEU A 318 -10.46 -12.09 -36.20
C LEU A 318 -10.06 -13.38 -36.94
N CYS A 319 -9.54 -14.38 -36.22
CA CYS A 319 -9.19 -15.68 -36.81
C CYS A 319 -10.42 -16.37 -37.43
N LEU A 320 -11.56 -16.36 -36.76
CA LEU A 320 -12.81 -16.93 -37.30
C LEU A 320 -13.28 -16.16 -38.52
N MET A 321 -13.15 -14.83 -38.53
CA MET A 321 -13.53 -14.02 -39.68
C MET A 321 -12.65 -14.32 -40.91
N ILE A 322 -11.32 -14.37 -40.70
CA ILE A 322 -10.39 -14.74 -41.79
C ILE A 322 -10.68 -16.14 -42.30
N THR A 323 -10.88 -17.12 -41.42
CA THR A 323 -11.24 -18.50 -41.80
C THR A 323 -12.53 -18.53 -42.66
N SER A 324 -13.52 -17.73 -42.27
CA SER A 324 -14.76 -17.64 -43.04
C SER A 324 -14.55 -17.05 -44.44
N MET A 325 -13.61 -16.11 -44.60
CA MET A 325 -13.28 -15.52 -45.90
C MET A 325 -12.56 -16.49 -46.82
N LEU A 326 -11.71 -17.36 -46.26
CA LEU A 326 -10.97 -18.38 -47.04
C LEU A 326 -11.90 -19.52 -47.55
N ILE A 327 -13.08 -19.73 -46.96
CA ILE A 327 -14.00 -20.76 -47.43
C ILE A 327 -14.64 -20.33 -48.75
N SER A 328 -14.24 -20.97 -49.83
CA SER A 328 -14.88 -20.83 -51.14
C SER A 328 -16.23 -21.55 -51.17
N THR A 329 -17.31 -20.82 -51.51
CA THR A 329 -18.64 -21.38 -51.63
C THR A 329 -18.95 -21.98 -53.01
N ARG A 330 -17.94 -21.97 -53.93
CA ARG A 330 -18.09 -22.60 -55.24
C ARG A 330 -17.94 -24.12 -55.15
N LYS A 331 -18.75 -24.87 -55.89
CA LYS A 331 -18.50 -26.28 -56.20
C LYS A 331 -17.37 -26.36 -57.19
N ASN A 332 -16.36 -27.14 -56.85
CA ASN A 332 -15.37 -27.57 -57.88
C ASN A 332 -16.01 -28.52 -58.87
#